data_39cfa3e6de60dd14d17b74d499f6b851
#
_entry.id   39cfa3e6de60dd14d17b74d499f6b851
#
_cell.length_a   1.000
_cell.length_b   1.000
_cell.length_c   1.000
_cell.angle_alpha   90.00
_cell.angle_beta   90.00
_cell.angle_gamma   90.00
#
_symmetry.space_group_name_H-M   'P 1'
#
loop_
_entity.id
_entity.type
_entity.pdbx_description
1 polymer ?
#
loop_
_entity_poly.entity_id
_entity_poly.type
_entity_poly.pdbx_seq_one_letter_code
_entity_poly.pdbx_strand_id
1 'polypeptide(L)'
;MSNLDKERAYGGGRPVPGYSLDVNGRKVCDGQIEEYIMELIEGEAFGYGYYKIYKLLRRKHHLIINPKKVYRLCKKLNILKPQRQIKVKYPRRIARNREITASNQLWEVDVKYGYISGEDRFFYLLSYLDVFDRNIIDYHIGLYCSGQDAVFTLGNALKRRNINNPKETGLIIRSDNGPQFISHVFEEYCNTVGIEHERIPVNTPNKNAHIEAFHRILEDDCLSISEFETYAEAYTAIVEYMYYYNNVRIHSSIEYLPLMEYYLGVLAG
;
A
#
# COMPACT_ATOMS: atom_id res chain seq x y z
N MET A 1 51.16 25.33 -33.73
CA MET A 1 49.93 25.11 -34.55
C MET A 1 48.94 24.39 -33.69
N SER A 2 47.91 25.10 -33.38
CA SER A 2 46.90 24.78 -32.37
C SER A 2 45.94 23.69 -32.83
N ASN A 3 45.79 22.66 -32.00
CA ASN A 3 44.67 21.74 -32.09
C ASN A 3 43.41 22.41 -31.55
N LEU A 4 42.53 22.80 -32.45
CA LEU A 4 41.21 23.29 -32.12
C LEU A 4 40.31 22.11 -31.67
N ASP A 5 39.91 22.18 -30.44
CA ASP A 5 38.91 21.30 -29.82
C ASP A 5 37.60 21.31 -30.62
N LYS A 6 37.30 20.19 -31.25
CA LYS A 6 35.97 19.96 -31.80
C LYS A 6 35.05 19.58 -30.65
N GLU A 7 34.39 20.53 -30.04
CA GLU A 7 33.22 20.30 -29.24
C GLU A 7 32.18 19.56 -30.10
N ARG A 8 31.97 18.27 -29.79
CA ARG A 8 30.86 17.51 -30.33
C ARG A 8 29.59 18.00 -29.66
N ALA A 9 28.85 18.84 -30.37
CA ALA A 9 27.47 19.18 -30.02
C ALA A 9 26.60 17.92 -30.01
N TYR A 10 26.44 17.30 -28.84
CA TYR A 10 25.41 16.30 -28.59
C TYR A 10 24.05 16.99 -28.50
N GLY A 11 23.35 17.18 -29.63
CA GLY A 11 22.08 17.91 -29.67
C GLY A 11 21.19 17.59 -30.86
N GLY A 12 21.13 16.30 -31.28
CA GLY A 12 20.27 15.85 -32.38
C GLY A 12 19.07 15.02 -31.95
N GLY A 13 18.42 15.35 -30.82
CA GLY A 13 17.19 14.71 -30.41
C GLY A 13 15.97 15.34 -31.14
N ARG A 14 14.99 14.49 -31.52
CA ARG A 14 13.70 14.95 -32.05
C ARG A 14 13.09 16.00 -31.11
N PRO A 15 12.58 17.15 -31.60
CA PRO A 15 11.94 18.14 -30.75
C PRO A 15 10.86 17.48 -29.89
N VAL A 16 10.89 17.72 -28.58
CA VAL A 16 9.88 17.18 -27.68
C VAL A 16 8.61 18.02 -27.84
N PRO A 17 7.48 17.46 -28.33
CA PRO A 17 6.26 18.22 -28.46
C PRO A 17 5.78 18.71 -27.09
N GLY A 18 5.44 20.01 -26.99
CA GLY A 18 4.93 20.68 -25.79
C GLY A 18 3.49 20.33 -25.45
N TYR A 19 2.97 19.18 -25.94
CA TYR A 19 1.61 18.71 -25.71
C TYR A 19 1.55 17.18 -25.68
N SER A 20 0.45 16.63 -25.15
CA SER A 20 0.02 15.24 -25.34
C SER A 20 -1.38 15.22 -25.94
N LEU A 21 -1.83 14.06 -26.42
CA LEU A 21 -3.21 13.89 -26.89
C LEU A 21 -4.05 13.24 -25.78
N ASP A 22 -5.33 13.56 -25.74
CA ASP A 22 -6.32 12.75 -25.04
C ASP A 22 -6.85 11.61 -25.96
N VAL A 23 -7.70 10.76 -25.42
CA VAL A 23 -8.32 9.63 -26.17
C VAL A 23 -9.20 10.09 -27.35
N ASN A 24 -9.65 11.37 -27.36
CA ASN A 24 -10.44 11.98 -28.41
C ASN A 24 -9.57 12.69 -29.48
N GLY A 25 -8.23 12.60 -29.33
CA GLY A 25 -7.28 13.27 -30.24
C GLY A 25 -7.08 14.76 -29.96
N ARG A 26 -7.63 15.33 -28.88
CA ARG A 26 -7.48 16.72 -28.49
C ARG A 26 -6.08 16.95 -27.93
N LYS A 27 -5.43 18.05 -28.32
CA LYS A 27 -4.14 18.45 -27.77
C LYS A 27 -4.29 19.08 -26.38
N VAL A 28 -3.55 18.53 -25.41
CA VAL A 28 -3.44 19.07 -24.05
C VAL A 28 -1.99 19.53 -23.87
N CYS A 29 -1.77 20.81 -23.64
CA CYS A 29 -0.42 21.40 -23.53
C CYS A 29 0.28 20.96 -22.24
N ASP A 30 1.61 21.05 -22.20
CA ASP A 30 2.42 20.63 -21.04
C ASP A 30 2.05 21.44 -19.78
N GLY A 31 1.69 22.74 -19.91
CA GLY A 31 1.22 23.55 -18.79
C GLY A 31 -0.06 22.99 -18.15
N GLN A 32 -1.05 22.62 -18.97
CA GLN A 32 -2.29 22.00 -18.47
C GLN A 32 -2.03 20.63 -17.81
N ILE A 33 -1.06 19.88 -18.33
CA ILE A 33 -0.66 18.58 -17.71
C ILE A 33 0.04 18.84 -16.37
N GLU A 34 0.83 19.89 -16.24
CA GLU A 34 1.46 20.31 -14.99
C GLU A 34 0.39 20.69 -13.94
N GLU A 35 -0.67 21.39 -14.32
CA GLU A 35 -1.82 21.68 -13.44
C GLU A 35 -2.50 20.40 -12.96
N TYR A 36 -2.81 19.46 -13.86
CA TYR A 36 -3.37 18.15 -13.48
C TYR A 36 -2.46 17.35 -12.53
N ILE A 37 -1.15 17.43 -12.72
CA ILE A 37 -0.18 16.79 -11.81
C ILE A 37 -0.26 17.43 -10.42
N MET A 38 -0.34 18.76 -10.33
CA MET A 38 -0.41 19.45 -9.05
C MET A 38 -1.73 19.17 -8.33
N GLU A 39 -2.87 19.22 -9.04
CA GLU A 39 -4.17 18.81 -8.50
C GLU A 39 -4.16 17.40 -7.92
N LEU A 40 -3.57 16.44 -8.65
CA LEU A 40 -3.44 15.06 -8.17
C LEU A 40 -2.60 14.97 -6.89
N ILE A 41 -1.51 15.72 -6.78
CA ILE A 41 -0.61 15.70 -5.62
C ILE A 41 -1.22 16.40 -4.42
N GLU A 42 -1.94 17.50 -4.61
CA GLU A 42 -2.68 18.19 -3.54
C GLU A 42 -3.84 17.35 -3.00
N GLY A 43 -4.33 16.39 -3.80
CA GLY A 43 -5.39 15.46 -3.44
C GLY A 43 -4.89 14.05 -3.16
N GLU A 44 -5.44 13.11 -3.90
CA GLU A 44 -5.29 11.65 -3.66
C GLU A 44 -3.89 11.09 -3.94
N ALA A 45 -3.02 11.79 -4.66
CA ALA A 45 -1.71 11.30 -5.07
C ALA A 45 -0.54 11.91 -4.29
N PHE A 46 -0.79 12.45 -3.10
CA PHE A 46 0.22 13.10 -2.24
C PHE A 46 1.50 12.26 -2.07
N GLY A 47 1.37 10.96 -1.80
CA GLY A 47 2.50 10.06 -1.61
C GLY A 47 3.08 9.43 -2.89
N TYR A 48 2.62 9.79 -4.11
CA TYR A 48 2.93 9.05 -5.32
C TYR A 48 4.22 9.49 -6.01
N GLY A 49 4.98 8.51 -6.54
CA GLY A 49 6.04 8.77 -7.51
C GLY A 49 5.48 8.97 -8.93
N TYR A 50 6.29 9.56 -9.81
CA TYR A 50 5.92 9.93 -11.18
C TYR A 50 5.21 8.82 -11.98
N TYR A 51 5.53 7.54 -11.73
CA TYR A 51 4.94 6.43 -12.48
C TYR A 51 3.48 6.15 -12.08
N LYS A 52 3.12 6.31 -10.81
CA LYS A 52 1.72 6.27 -10.37
C LYS A 52 0.94 7.48 -10.88
N ILE A 53 1.55 8.68 -10.85
CA ILE A 53 0.98 9.90 -11.44
C ILE A 53 0.71 9.70 -12.94
N TYR A 54 1.65 9.09 -13.68
CA TYR A 54 1.45 8.70 -15.09
C TYR A 54 0.20 7.81 -15.26
N LYS A 55 0.01 6.82 -14.40
CA LYS A 55 -1.17 5.94 -14.46
C LYS A 55 -2.48 6.69 -14.16
N LEU A 56 -2.47 7.60 -13.18
CA LEU A 56 -3.64 8.44 -12.88
C LEU A 56 -3.99 9.43 -14.00
N LEU A 57 -3.01 10.08 -14.60
CA LEU A 57 -3.23 10.97 -15.74
C LEU A 57 -3.94 10.25 -16.90
N ARG A 58 -3.56 9.01 -17.17
CA ARG A 58 -4.24 8.18 -18.17
C ARG A 58 -5.65 7.78 -17.76
N ARG A 59 -5.84 7.42 -16.48
CA ARG A 59 -7.12 6.95 -15.96
C ARG A 59 -8.14 8.08 -15.81
N LYS A 60 -7.75 9.20 -15.19
CA LYS A 60 -8.66 10.30 -14.84
C LYS A 60 -8.81 11.36 -15.94
N HIS A 61 -7.71 11.71 -16.58
CA HIS A 61 -7.71 12.74 -17.63
C HIS A 61 -7.65 12.15 -19.04
N HIS A 62 -7.75 10.82 -19.18
CA HIS A 62 -7.77 10.10 -20.45
C HIS A 62 -6.61 10.46 -21.39
N LEU A 63 -5.44 10.82 -20.83
CA LEU A 63 -4.28 11.24 -21.60
C LEU A 63 -3.52 10.07 -22.23
N ILE A 64 -3.19 10.21 -23.51
CA ILE A 64 -2.23 9.36 -24.21
C ILE A 64 -0.84 9.99 -23.97
N ILE A 65 -0.19 9.63 -22.90
CA ILE A 65 1.08 10.22 -22.45
C ILE A 65 2.13 9.14 -22.18
N ASN A 66 3.42 9.49 -22.30
CA ASN A 66 4.54 8.60 -22.03
C ASN A 66 5.07 8.82 -20.60
N PRO A 67 5.43 7.78 -19.84
CA PRO A 67 5.99 7.94 -18.49
C PRO A 67 7.28 8.78 -18.44
N LYS A 68 8.11 8.77 -19.50
CA LYS A 68 9.28 9.63 -19.60
C LYS A 68 8.91 11.11 -19.64
N LYS A 69 7.80 11.46 -20.27
CA LYS A 69 7.29 12.85 -20.28
C LYS A 69 6.81 13.26 -18.91
N VAL A 70 6.04 12.40 -18.21
CA VAL A 70 5.60 12.68 -16.83
C VAL A 70 6.78 12.82 -15.88
N TYR A 71 7.81 11.96 -16.00
CA TYR A 71 9.06 12.12 -15.23
C TYR A 71 9.69 13.50 -15.44
N ARG A 72 9.79 13.96 -16.70
CA ARG A 72 10.37 15.27 -17.05
C ARG A 72 9.55 16.42 -16.45
N LEU A 73 8.22 16.35 -16.51
CA LEU A 73 7.33 17.37 -15.94
C LEU A 73 7.42 17.38 -14.40
N CYS A 74 7.39 16.21 -13.75
CA CYS A 74 7.62 16.10 -12.30
C CYS A 74 9.00 16.62 -11.86
N LYS A 75 10.03 16.41 -12.69
CA LYS A 75 11.37 16.97 -12.44
C LYS A 75 11.35 18.49 -12.53
N LYS A 76 10.68 19.07 -13.56
CA LYS A 76 10.52 20.52 -13.73
C LYS A 76 9.80 21.16 -12.56
N LEU A 77 8.75 20.50 -12.04
CA LEU A 77 7.99 20.92 -10.87
C LEU A 77 8.68 20.67 -9.53
N ASN A 78 9.88 20.07 -9.54
CA ASN A 78 10.66 19.71 -8.34
C ASN A 78 9.92 18.78 -7.33
N ILE A 79 9.07 17.88 -7.84
CA ILE A 79 8.24 16.96 -7.05
C ILE A 79 8.67 15.50 -7.17
N LEU A 80 9.84 15.22 -7.77
CA LEU A 80 10.38 13.86 -7.83
C LEU A 80 10.78 13.39 -6.42
N LYS A 81 10.21 12.29 -5.97
CA LYS A 81 10.67 11.64 -4.74
C LYS A 81 12.10 11.10 -4.90
N PRO A 82 12.94 11.16 -3.84
CA PRO A 82 14.26 10.55 -3.85
C PRO A 82 14.18 9.07 -4.27
N GLN A 83 15.10 8.65 -5.13
CA GLN A 83 15.14 7.25 -5.53
C GLN A 83 15.54 6.39 -4.33
N ARG A 84 14.75 5.37 -4.01
CA ARG A 84 15.07 4.41 -2.94
C ARG A 84 16.41 3.75 -3.22
N GLN A 85 17.33 3.83 -2.27
CA GLN A 85 18.53 3.01 -2.29
C GLN A 85 18.13 1.55 -2.07
N ILE A 86 18.35 0.71 -3.07
CA ILE A 86 18.15 -0.73 -2.95
C ILE A 86 19.27 -1.26 -2.06
N LYS A 87 18.93 -1.60 -0.80
CA LYS A 87 19.87 -2.36 0.04
C LYS A 87 20.07 -3.72 -0.60
N VAL A 88 21.32 -4.10 -0.87
CA VAL A 88 21.68 -5.43 -1.38
C VAL A 88 21.13 -6.48 -0.41
N LYS A 89 20.13 -7.25 -0.84
CA LYS A 89 19.62 -8.38 -0.07
C LYS A 89 20.52 -9.56 -0.36
N TYR A 90 21.25 -10.03 0.64
CA TYR A 90 21.89 -11.33 0.56
C TYR A 90 20.82 -12.40 0.30
N PRO A 91 21.07 -13.40 -0.56
CA PRO A 91 20.12 -14.49 -0.80
C PRO A 91 19.87 -15.22 0.51
N ARG A 92 18.70 -15.04 1.10
CA ARG A 92 18.23 -15.80 2.25
C ARG A 92 17.57 -17.06 1.73
N ARG A 93 17.79 -18.21 2.41
CA ARG A 93 16.99 -19.42 2.17
C ARG A 93 15.53 -19.05 2.41
N ILE A 94 14.78 -18.91 1.31
CA ILE A 94 13.34 -18.63 1.34
C ILE A 94 12.69 -19.93 1.84
N ALA A 95 12.04 -19.89 3.00
CA ALA A 95 11.09 -20.94 3.36
C ALA A 95 10.05 -21.02 2.23
N ARG A 96 9.64 -22.23 1.83
CA ARG A 96 8.69 -22.41 0.72
C ARG A 96 7.46 -21.57 0.97
N ASN A 97 7.29 -20.51 0.19
CA ASN A 97 6.09 -19.71 0.22
C ASN A 97 4.96 -20.58 -0.34
N ARG A 98 3.79 -20.54 0.32
CA ARG A 98 2.57 -21.07 -0.28
C ARG A 98 2.27 -20.21 -1.51
N GLU A 99 1.91 -20.84 -2.62
CA GLU A 99 1.38 -20.14 -3.77
C GLU A 99 -0.05 -19.73 -3.46
N ILE A 100 -0.30 -18.43 -3.37
CA ILE A 100 -1.61 -17.86 -3.08
C ILE A 100 -2.21 -17.41 -4.41
N THR A 101 -3.29 -18.05 -4.82
CA THR A 101 -3.91 -17.89 -6.14
C THR A 101 -5.27 -17.20 -6.10
N ALA A 102 -5.85 -17.05 -4.91
CA ALA A 102 -7.16 -16.41 -4.72
C ALA A 102 -7.24 -15.69 -3.38
N SER A 103 -8.19 -14.75 -3.28
CA SER A 103 -8.55 -14.08 -2.03
C SER A 103 -9.01 -15.10 -0.98
N ASN A 104 -8.79 -14.77 0.27
CA ASN A 104 -9.22 -15.55 1.44
C ASN A 104 -8.53 -16.91 1.62
N GLN A 105 -7.38 -17.14 0.97
CA GLN A 105 -6.55 -18.32 1.23
C GLN A 105 -5.55 -18.09 2.38
N LEU A 106 -4.99 -16.88 2.47
CA LEU A 106 -4.03 -16.51 3.51
C LEU A 106 -4.23 -15.05 3.89
N TRP A 107 -4.44 -14.81 5.19
CA TRP A 107 -4.40 -13.46 5.75
C TRP A 107 -3.18 -13.32 6.64
N GLU A 108 -2.46 -12.23 6.48
CA GLU A 108 -1.42 -11.80 7.41
C GLU A 108 -2.02 -10.87 8.45
N VAL A 109 -1.63 -11.04 9.72
CA VAL A 109 -2.02 -10.17 10.83
C VAL A 109 -0.78 -9.72 11.59
N ASP A 110 -0.76 -8.43 11.96
CA ASP A 110 0.32 -7.84 12.73
C ASP A 110 -0.16 -6.56 13.45
N VAL A 111 0.63 -6.10 14.42
CA VAL A 111 0.37 -4.89 15.19
C VAL A 111 1.43 -3.84 14.91
N LYS A 112 0.98 -2.68 14.45
CA LYS A 112 1.79 -1.46 14.30
C LYS A 112 1.52 -0.52 15.48
N TYR A 113 2.56 0.20 15.90
CA TYR A 113 2.46 1.24 16.91
C TYR A 113 2.50 2.60 16.25
N GLY A 114 1.63 3.51 16.70
CA GLY A 114 1.73 4.94 16.41
C GLY A 114 1.87 5.72 17.73
N TYR A 115 2.37 6.94 17.65
CA TYR A 115 2.65 7.77 18.82
C TYR A 115 1.74 9.00 18.84
N ILE A 116 1.25 9.38 20.04
CA ILE A 116 0.41 10.55 20.29
C ILE A 116 1.27 11.52 21.09
N SER A 117 1.78 12.56 20.42
CA SER A 117 2.72 13.53 21.01
C SER A 117 2.10 14.32 22.18
N GLY A 118 0.87 14.77 22.01
CA GLY A 118 0.19 15.56 23.05
C GLY A 118 -0.18 14.76 24.30
N GLU A 119 -0.27 13.43 24.20
CA GLU A 119 -0.61 12.55 25.32
C GLU A 119 0.59 11.71 25.82
N ASP A 120 1.77 11.85 25.20
CA ASP A 120 3.02 11.10 25.47
C ASP A 120 2.80 9.59 25.60
N ARG A 121 2.05 8.99 24.68
CA ARG A 121 1.74 7.55 24.67
C ARG A 121 1.57 6.97 23.29
N PHE A 122 1.65 5.66 23.22
CA PHE A 122 1.40 4.91 21.98
C PHE A 122 -0.06 4.49 21.85
N PHE A 123 -0.51 4.38 20.59
CA PHE A 123 -1.68 3.60 20.22
C PHE A 123 -1.27 2.37 19.42
N TYR A 124 -2.16 1.40 19.35
CA TYR A 124 -1.95 0.12 18.69
C TYR A 124 -2.90 0.01 17.51
N LEU A 125 -2.38 -0.42 16.39
CA LEU A 125 -3.14 -0.70 15.17
C LEU A 125 -2.91 -2.16 14.78
N LEU A 126 -3.86 -3.04 15.08
CA LEU A 126 -3.90 -4.41 14.61
C LEU A 126 -4.62 -4.45 13.28
N SER A 127 -4.04 -5.09 12.25
CA SER A 127 -4.63 -5.14 10.91
C SER A 127 -4.60 -6.55 10.35
N TYR A 128 -5.72 -6.98 9.72
CA TYR A 128 -5.80 -8.19 8.93
C TYR A 128 -5.72 -7.85 7.45
N LEU A 129 -4.70 -8.39 6.76
CA LEU A 129 -4.42 -8.14 5.34
C LEU A 129 -4.56 -9.44 4.55
N ASP A 130 -5.34 -9.43 3.47
CA ASP A 130 -5.38 -10.53 2.51
C ASP A 130 -4.13 -10.53 1.63
N VAL A 131 -3.43 -11.65 1.57
CA VAL A 131 -2.16 -11.77 0.83
C VAL A 131 -2.37 -11.72 -0.68
N PHE A 132 -3.52 -12.09 -1.21
CA PHE A 132 -3.81 -12.05 -2.64
C PHE A 132 -4.19 -10.65 -3.12
N ASP A 133 -5.27 -10.10 -2.59
CA ASP A 133 -5.83 -8.81 -3.05
C ASP A 133 -5.28 -7.59 -2.32
N ARG A 134 -4.48 -7.77 -1.25
CA ARG A 134 -3.82 -6.72 -0.46
C ARG A 134 -4.75 -5.84 0.36
N ASN A 135 -6.05 -6.10 0.40
CA ASN A 135 -6.98 -5.33 1.22
C ASN A 135 -6.66 -5.48 2.71
N ILE A 136 -6.76 -4.39 3.44
CA ILE A 136 -6.96 -4.44 4.88
C ILE A 136 -8.44 -4.77 5.09
N ILE A 137 -8.70 -6.02 5.49
CA ILE A 137 -10.05 -6.55 5.60
C ILE A 137 -10.77 -5.93 6.78
N ASP A 138 -10.10 -5.93 7.93
CA ASP A 138 -10.54 -5.25 9.15
C ASP A 138 -9.34 -4.88 10.01
N TYR A 139 -9.55 -3.97 10.97
CA TYR A 139 -8.51 -3.50 11.85
C TYR A 139 -9.08 -3.06 13.20
N HIS A 140 -8.24 -3.10 14.22
CA HIS A 140 -8.50 -2.51 15.53
C HIS A 140 -7.51 -1.39 15.79
N ILE A 141 -8.00 -0.24 16.25
CA ILE A 141 -7.19 0.85 16.77
C ILE A 141 -7.58 1.09 18.22
N GLY A 142 -6.60 1.11 19.10
CA GLY A 142 -6.84 1.28 20.54
C GLY A 142 -5.60 1.69 21.31
N LEU A 143 -5.80 2.12 22.55
CA LEU A 143 -4.70 2.39 23.49
C LEU A 143 -4.13 1.09 24.09
N TYR A 144 -4.79 -0.01 23.82
CA TYR A 144 -4.39 -1.37 24.17
C TYR A 144 -4.72 -2.29 22.99
N CYS A 145 -4.03 -3.43 22.93
CA CYS A 145 -4.32 -4.47 21.95
C CYS A 145 -4.12 -5.83 22.61
N SER A 146 -5.22 -6.49 22.94
CA SER A 146 -5.28 -7.80 23.59
C SER A 146 -5.60 -8.93 22.61
N GLY A 147 -5.52 -10.18 23.07
CA GLY A 147 -6.01 -11.34 22.31
C GLY A 147 -7.50 -11.27 22.01
N GLN A 148 -8.31 -10.64 22.90
CA GLN A 148 -9.74 -10.44 22.67
C GLN A 148 -10.00 -9.47 21.52
N ASP A 149 -9.21 -8.39 21.43
CA ASP A 149 -9.31 -7.44 20.32
C ASP A 149 -8.94 -8.12 18.98
N ALA A 150 -7.92 -8.97 18.99
CA ALA A 150 -7.54 -9.74 17.81
C ALA A 150 -8.67 -10.70 17.38
N VAL A 151 -9.33 -11.40 18.32
CA VAL A 151 -10.49 -12.27 18.05
C VAL A 151 -11.66 -11.46 17.51
N PHE A 152 -12.00 -10.35 18.14
CA PHE A 152 -13.12 -9.50 17.71
C PHE A 152 -12.91 -8.98 16.27
N THR A 153 -11.71 -8.50 15.98
CA THR A 153 -11.34 -8.01 14.65
C THR A 153 -11.36 -9.14 13.62
N LEU A 154 -10.87 -10.34 13.98
CA LEU A 154 -10.95 -11.52 13.09
C LEU A 154 -12.38 -11.89 12.78
N GLY A 155 -13.27 -11.90 13.79
CA GLY A 155 -14.69 -12.17 13.59
C GLY A 155 -15.37 -11.17 12.65
N ASN A 156 -15.01 -9.89 12.74
CA ASN A 156 -15.50 -8.87 11.82
C ASN A 156 -14.91 -9.03 10.41
N ALA A 157 -13.63 -9.37 10.29
CA ALA A 157 -13.00 -9.65 9.01
C ALA A 157 -13.69 -10.81 8.28
N LEU A 158 -14.01 -11.90 8.98
CA LEU A 158 -14.75 -13.03 8.43
C LEU A 158 -16.12 -12.61 7.91
N LYS A 159 -16.87 -11.80 8.69
CA LYS A 159 -18.18 -11.25 8.28
C LYS A 159 -18.06 -10.39 7.02
N ARG A 160 -17.09 -9.49 6.97
CA ARG A 160 -16.86 -8.61 5.80
C ARG A 160 -16.54 -9.37 4.52
N ARG A 161 -15.91 -10.54 4.65
CA ARG A 161 -15.61 -11.45 3.53
C ARG A 161 -16.69 -12.49 3.28
N ASN A 162 -17.82 -12.43 4.00
CA ASN A 162 -18.93 -13.40 3.93
C ASN A 162 -18.47 -14.86 4.19
N ILE A 163 -17.44 -15.05 5.01
CA ILE A 163 -16.95 -16.37 5.39
C ILE A 163 -17.70 -16.86 6.63
N ASN A 164 -18.76 -17.62 6.40
CA ASN A 164 -19.60 -18.18 7.48
C ASN A 164 -19.03 -19.48 8.06
N ASN A 165 -18.27 -20.23 7.26
CA ASN A 165 -17.63 -21.46 7.67
C ASN A 165 -16.12 -21.46 7.25
N PRO A 166 -15.24 -20.88 8.07
CA PRO A 166 -13.81 -20.78 7.74
C PRO A 166 -13.13 -22.14 7.51
N LYS A 167 -13.61 -23.18 8.19
CA LYS A 167 -13.10 -24.55 8.03
C LYS A 167 -13.22 -25.06 6.60
N GLU A 168 -14.30 -24.72 5.91
CA GLU A 168 -14.53 -25.16 4.52
C GLU A 168 -13.68 -24.35 3.51
N THR A 169 -13.33 -23.12 3.85
CA THR A 169 -12.50 -22.28 2.95
C THR A 169 -11.01 -22.64 2.97
N GLY A 170 -10.56 -23.30 4.03
CA GLY A 170 -9.13 -23.57 4.24
C GLY A 170 -8.33 -22.29 4.52
N LEU A 171 -8.98 -21.25 5.04
CA LEU A 171 -8.33 -19.99 5.40
C LEU A 171 -7.22 -20.20 6.43
N ILE A 172 -6.09 -19.60 6.16
CA ILE A 172 -4.92 -19.58 7.04
C ILE A 172 -4.72 -18.16 7.56
N ILE A 173 -4.51 -18.03 8.87
CA ILE A 173 -4.06 -16.78 9.49
C ILE A 173 -2.58 -16.91 9.82
N ARG A 174 -1.78 -15.97 9.36
CA ARG A 174 -0.34 -15.91 9.67
C ARG A 174 -0.03 -14.70 10.52
N SER A 175 0.62 -14.93 11.67
CA SER A 175 1.06 -13.87 12.59
C SER A 175 2.52 -14.05 12.99
N ASP A 176 3.07 -13.04 13.62
CA ASP A 176 4.27 -13.17 14.45
C ASP A 176 3.93 -13.87 15.79
N ASN A 177 4.89 -13.84 16.76
CA ASN A 177 4.69 -14.36 18.11
C ASN A 177 4.29 -13.24 19.10
N GLY A 178 3.56 -12.22 18.65
CA GLY A 178 3.03 -11.17 19.52
C GLY A 178 2.12 -11.72 20.62
N PRO A 179 2.10 -11.12 21.83
CA PRO A 179 1.34 -11.62 22.96
C PRO A 179 -0.15 -11.81 22.67
N GLN A 180 -0.76 -10.99 21.82
CA GLN A 180 -2.14 -11.10 21.41
C GLN A 180 -2.42 -12.38 20.60
N PHE A 181 -1.45 -12.83 19.78
CA PHE A 181 -1.61 -14.00 18.90
C PHE A 181 -1.22 -15.33 19.57
N ILE A 182 -0.36 -15.30 20.59
CA ILE A 182 -0.04 -16.48 21.40
C ILE A 182 -0.99 -16.65 22.59
N SER A 183 -1.96 -15.75 22.75
CA SER A 183 -2.94 -15.82 23.83
C SER A 183 -3.86 -17.04 23.66
N HIS A 184 -4.22 -17.67 24.77
CA HIS A 184 -5.15 -18.80 24.76
C HIS A 184 -6.49 -18.45 24.06
N VAL A 185 -6.99 -17.22 24.26
CA VAL A 185 -8.24 -16.73 23.66
C VAL A 185 -8.18 -16.74 22.14
N PHE A 186 -7.07 -16.30 21.55
CA PHE A 186 -6.90 -16.26 20.10
C PHE A 186 -6.72 -17.65 19.51
N GLU A 187 -5.87 -18.50 20.14
CA GLU A 187 -5.65 -19.88 19.70
C GLU A 187 -6.95 -20.70 19.80
N GLU A 188 -7.70 -20.58 20.90
CA GLU A 188 -8.98 -21.27 21.10
C GLU A 188 -10.02 -20.84 20.07
N TYR A 189 -10.10 -19.54 19.77
CA TYR A 189 -11.02 -19.05 18.75
C TYR A 189 -10.68 -19.62 17.37
N CYS A 190 -9.42 -19.57 16.94
CA CYS A 190 -8.99 -20.15 15.67
C CYS A 190 -9.35 -21.63 15.56
N ASN A 191 -9.08 -22.40 16.63
CA ASN A 191 -9.42 -23.82 16.69
C ASN A 191 -10.95 -24.05 16.60
N THR A 192 -11.74 -23.24 17.30
CA THR A 192 -13.20 -23.37 17.34
C THR A 192 -13.84 -23.12 15.98
N VAL A 193 -13.36 -22.08 15.25
CA VAL A 193 -13.88 -21.75 13.91
C VAL A 193 -13.20 -22.55 12.80
N GLY A 194 -12.19 -23.35 13.13
CA GLY A 194 -11.46 -24.24 12.20
C GLY A 194 -10.51 -23.51 11.25
N ILE A 195 -9.89 -22.43 11.73
CA ILE A 195 -8.85 -21.69 11.02
C ILE A 195 -7.47 -22.24 11.39
N GLU A 196 -6.62 -22.52 10.40
CA GLU A 196 -5.21 -22.81 10.62
C GLU A 196 -4.47 -21.52 11.03
N HIS A 197 -3.92 -21.49 12.25
CA HIS A 197 -3.07 -20.40 12.69
C HIS A 197 -1.59 -20.75 12.52
N GLU A 198 -0.92 -20.10 11.55
CA GLU A 198 0.51 -20.26 11.25
C GLU A 198 1.32 -19.17 11.95
N ARG A 199 2.15 -19.55 12.91
CA ARG A 199 3.07 -18.61 13.57
C ARG A 199 4.42 -18.59 12.87
N ILE A 200 4.97 -17.39 12.64
CA ILE A 200 6.27 -17.20 12.01
C ILE A 200 7.36 -17.55 13.00
N PRO A 201 8.30 -18.48 12.67
CA PRO A 201 9.43 -18.77 13.53
C PRO A 201 10.28 -17.52 13.78
N VAL A 202 10.84 -17.42 14.98
CA VAL A 202 11.78 -16.34 15.35
C VAL A 202 12.91 -16.26 14.32
N ASN A 203 13.28 -15.04 13.90
CA ASN A 203 14.28 -14.74 12.86
C ASN A 203 13.93 -15.12 11.40
N THR A 204 12.66 -15.23 11.04
CA THR A 204 12.23 -15.41 9.65
C THR A 204 11.34 -14.26 9.14
N PRO A 205 11.83 -13.02 9.07
CA PRO A 205 11.01 -11.82 8.77
C PRO A 205 10.36 -11.83 7.38
N ASN A 206 10.74 -12.73 6.48
CA ASN A 206 10.20 -12.75 5.12
C ASN A 206 8.78 -13.37 5.02
N LYS A 207 8.21 -13.88 6.11
CA LYS A 207 6.90 -14.57 6.07
C LYS A 207 5.70 -13.64 6.26
N ASN A 208 5.89 -12.40 6.79
CA ASN A 208 4.86 -11.35 6.90
C ASN A 208 5.16 -10.15 5.97
N ALA A 209 5.74 -10.42 4.81
CA ALA A 209 6.27 -9.35 3.96
C ALA A 209 5.19 -8.41 3.41
N HIS A 210 3.94 -8.85 3.29
CA HIS A 210 2.86 -8.04 2.74
C HIS A 210 2.34 -7.04 3.78
N ILE A 211 2.08 -7.49 5.01
CA ILE A 211 1.65 -6.59 6.07
C ILE A 211 2.78 -5.66 6.52
N GLU A 212 4.06 -6.13 6.52
CA GLU A 212 5.21 -5.24 6.73
C GLU A 212 5.33 -4.17 5.64
N ALA A 213 5.00 -4.52 4.38
CA ALA A 213 4.96 -3.55 3.29
C ALA A 213 3.82 -2.55 3.47
N PHE A 214 2.65 -2.98 3.93
CA PHE A 214 1.55 -2.10 4.32
C PHE A 214 1.97 -1.15 5.45
N HIS A 215 2.53 -1.67 6.55
CA HIS A 215 2.98 -0.85 7.68
C HIS A 215 4.00 0.21 7.28
N ARG A 216 4.89 -0.10 6.33
CA ARG A 216 5.82 0.91 5.79
C ARG A 216 5.10 1.97 4.96
N ILE A 217 4.10 1.57 4.16
CA ILE A 217 3.32 2.52 3.37
C ILE A 217 2.50 3.43 4.29
N LEU A 218 1.87 2.88 5.33
CA LEU A 218 1.17 3.63 6.36
C LEU A 218 2.11 4.62 7.08
N GLU A 219 3.32 4.18 7.42
CA GLU A 219 4.34 5.06 8.00
C GLU A 219 4.67 6.23 7.07
N ASP A 220 5.01 5.91 5.80
CA ASP A 220 5.45 6.90 4.82
C ASP A 220 4.31 7.88 4.42
N ASP A 221 3.06 7.40 4.34
CA ASP A 221 1.94 8.16 3.78
C ASP A 221 1.06 8.82 4.87
N CYS A 222 1.15 8.40 6.14
CA CYS A 222 0.30 8.89 7.23
C CYS A 222 1.07 9.18 8.52
N LEU A 223 1.69 8.19 9.17
CA LEU A 223 2.20 8.35 10.53
C LEU A 223 3.38 9.31 10.62
N SER A 224 4.34 9.25 9.68
CA SER A 224 5.56 10.08 9.72
C SER A 224 5.33 11.54 9.35
N ILE A 225 4.19 11.87 8.79
CA ILE A 225 3.82 13.23 8.36
C ILE A 225 2.77 13.88 9.24
N SER A 226 2.28 13.15 10.26
CA SER A 226 1.25 13.61 11.19
C SER A 226 1.82 13.71 12.60
N GLU A 227 1.49 14.78 13.29
CA GLU A 227 1.68 14.93 14.72
C GLU A 227 0.30 14.89 15.37
N PHE A 228 0.06 13.91 16.24
CA PHE A 228 -1.23 13.72 16.91
C PHE A 228 -1.18 14.31 18.32
N GLU A 229 -2.03 15.28 18.61
CA GLU A 229 -2.18 15.84 19.93
C GLU A 229 -3.06 14.95 20.83
N THR A 230 -4.03 14.26 20.24
CA THR A 230 -4.99 13.42 20.96
C THR A 230 -5.19 12.06 20.29
N TYR A 231 -5.66 11.09 21.10
CA TYR A 231 -6.09 9.80 20.56
C TYR A 231 -7.22 9.94 19.51
N ALA A 232 -8.12 10.90 19.70
CA ALA A 232 -9.22 11.12 18.75
C ALA A 232 -8.71 11.56 17.37
N GLU A 233 -7.69 12.40 17.31
CA GLU A 233 -7.04 12.79 16.06
C GLU A 233 -6.36 11.61 15.38
N ALA A 234 -5.56 10.84 16.14
CA ALA A 234 -4.92 9.63 15.64
C ALA A 234 -5.95 8.62 15.09
N TYR A 235 -7.04 8.40 15.83
CA TYR A 235 -8.13 7.52 15.42
C TYR A 235 -8.75 7.98 14.09
N THR A 236 -9.09 9.25 13.97
CA THR A 236 -9.71 9.82 12.77
C THR A 236 -8.78 9.69 11.57
N ALA A 237 -7.52 10.07 11.72
CA ALA A 237 -6.52 9.98 10.64
C ALA A 237 -6.32 8.53 10.15
N ILE A 238 -6.26 7.56 11.07
CA ILE A 238 -6.14 6.15 10.69
C ILE A 238 -7.39 5.63 9.99
N VAL A 239 -8.60 5.97 10.45
CA VAL A 239 -9.85 5.56 9.79
C VAL A 239 -9.92 6.10 8.37
N GLU A 240 -9.63 7.38 8.17
CA GLU A 240 -9.57 8.02 6.85
C GLU A 240 -8.50 7.39 5.95
N TYR A 241 -7.31 7.12 6.53
CA TYR A 241 -6.25 6.46 5.80
C TYR A 241 -6.60 5.03 5.37
N MET A 242 -7.27 4.23 6.21
CA MET A 242 -7.72 2.88 5.85
C MET A 242 -8.72 2.90 4.70
N TYR A 243 -9.65 3.87 4.72
CA TYR A 243 -10.57 4.08 3.60
C TYR A 243 -9.79 4.44 2.31
N TYR A 244 -8.88 5.40 2.39
CA TYR A 244 -8.02 5.81 1.27
C TYR A 244 -7.19 4.64 0.73
N TYR A 245 -6.55 3.87 1.62
CA TYR A 245 -5.69 2.73 1.27
C TYR A 245 -6.44 1.67 0.47
N ASN A 246 -7.65 1.29 0.90
CA ASN A 246 -8.44 0.26 0.26
C ASN A 246 -9.17 0.73 -1.00
N ASN A 247 -9.71 1.97 -1.00
CA ASN A 247 -10.68 2.39 -2.01
C ASN A 247 -10.12 3.37 -3.04
N VAL A 248 -9.06 4.10 -2.72
CA VAL A 248 -8.54 5.19 -3.56
C VAL A 248 -7.12 4.95 -4.02
N ARG A 249 -6.26 4.47 -3.12
CA ARG A 249 -4.84 4.26 -3.38
C ARG A 249 -4.62 3.16 -4.43
N ILE A 250 -3.93 3.51 -5.54
CA ILE A 250 -3.59 2.52 -6.58
C ILE A 250 -2.34 1.71 -6.19
N HIS A 251 -2.33 0.41 -6.49
CA HIS A 251 -1.26 -0.51 -6.13
C HIS A 251 -0.61 -1.16 -7.35
N SER A 252 0.72 -1.12 -7.41
CA SER A 252 1.48 -1.65 -8.56
C SER A 252 1.41 -3.17 -8.70
N SER A 253 1.16 -3.89 -7.61
CA SER A 253 1.05 -5.35 -7.61
C SER A 253 -0.25 -5.89 -8.20
N ILE A 254 -1.25 -5.02 -8.39
CA ILE A 254 -2.58 -5.35 -8.89
C ILE A 254 -2.97 -4.38 -10.03
N GLU A 255 -2.12 -4.27 -11.02
CA GLU A 255 -2.36 -3.50 -12.25
C GLU A 255 -2.64 -2.00 -12.06
N TYR A 256 -2.21 -1.41 -10.94
CA TYR A 256 -2.49 -0.01 -10.57
C TYR A 256 -3.99 0.28 -10.41
N LEU A 257 -4.74 -0.66 -9.89
CA LEU A 257 -6.10 -0.47 -9.43
C LEU A 257 -6.15 -0.13 -7.94
N PRO A 258 -7.23 0.49 -7.44
CA PRO A 258 -7.58 0.45 -6.03
C PRO A 258 -7.87 -0.99 -5.58
N LEU A 259 -7.55 -1.31 -4.32
CA LEU A 259 -7.68 -2.69 -3.81
C LEU A 259 -9.11 -3.21 -3.88
N MET A 260 -10.09 -2.40 -3.48
CA MET A 260 -11.50 -2.79 -3.52
C MET A 260 -12.03 -2.97 -4.94
N GLU A 261 -11.58 -2.15 -5.89
CA GLU A 261 -11.95 -2.31 -7.31
C GLU A 261 -11.40 -3.63 -7.87
N TYR A 262 -10.14 -3.94 -7.54
CA TYR A 262 -9.53 -5.22 -7.92
C TYR A 262 -10.27 -6.41 -7.31
N TYR A 263 -10.54 -6.38 -5.99
CA TYR A 263 -11.25 -7.43 -5.28
C TYR A 263 -12.64 -7.70 -5.87
N LEU A 264 -13.43 -6.64 -6.11
CA LEU A 264 -14.76 -6.76 -6.72
C LEU A 264 -14.69 -7.27 -8.16
N GLY A 265 -13.68 -6.89 -8.93
CA GLY A 265 -13.44 -7.39 -10.29
C GLY A 265 -13.15 -8.90 -10.30
N VAL A 266 -12.35 -9.39 -9.34
CA VAL A 266 -12.06 -10.82 -9.20
C VAL A 266 -13.30 -11.63 -8.79
N LEU A 267 -14.23 -11.06 -7.99
CA LEU A 267 -15.47 -11.73 -7.61
C LEU A 267 -16.49 -11.81 -8.75
N ALA A 268 -16.38 -10.89 -9.74
CA ALA A 268 -17.33 -10.80 -10.86
C ALA A 268 -16.94 -11.66 -12.08
N GLY A 269 -15.70 -12.13 -12.16
CA GLY A 269 -15.15 -12.95 -13.26
C GLY A 269 -15.04 -14.39 -12.88
#